data_5cf8cd7661bad130f40c4d92a3dbaa71
#
_entry.id   5cf8cd7661bad130f40c4d92a3dbaa71
#
_cell.length_a   1.000
_cell.length_b   1.000
_cell.length_c   1.000
_cell.angle_alpha   90.00
_cell.angle_beta   90.00
_cell.angle_gamma   90.00
#
_symmetry.space_group_name_H-M   'P 1'
#
loop_
_entity.id
_entity.type
_entity.pdbx_description
1 polymer ?
#
loop_
_entity_poly.entity_id
_entity_poly.type
_entity_poly.pdbx_seq_one_letter_code
_entity_poly.pdbx_strand_id
1 'polypeptide(L)'
;MVDNKKLISKKKPFFNISEKLEDFLKTHDRWIDDVISYDDLLRFSDSINLYDKKNKDTLWIRLIFNESEREEIDNNLKIIYTLLHSDGNPSSIPYLSIDSVDYCTFGNSKPFRIKIRNIVNDNFTYFYVKKTDASRVYGIEFEHMLSPRNLNFLVNHASLVEEHIAGIPGDIFIQDYLPKCSEVQKAQIAKEYVKFNERCMIRLLGDMRSYNYVVIPIHDFDQVIYKIRAIDFDQQSYEGKFSVYRPQFFKENKAMMDIVRAKLKTDSITQYKIEERSTISRRLIISDERLKL
;
A
#
# COMPACT_ATOMS: atom_id res chain seq x y z
N MET A 1 11.50 26.58 -2.91
CA MET A 1 10.71 25.65 -3.74
C MET A 1 11.60 24.47 -4.08
N VAL A 2 11.40 23.30 -3.46
CA VAL A 2 12.09 22.08 -3.84
C VAL A 2 11.46 21.64 -5.16
N ASP A 3 12.29 21.45 -6.17
CA ASP A 3 11.86 21.07 -7.51
C ASP A 3 11.17 19.69 -7.47
N ASN A 4 9.83 19.67 -7.34
CA ASN A 4 9.00 18.47 -7.24
C ASN A 4 9.11 17.55 -8.48
N LYS A 5 9.65 18.05 -9.59
CA LYS A 5 9.86 17.27 -10.83
C LYS A 5 10.87 16.12 -10.67
N LYS A 6 11.75 16.16 -9.65
CA LYS A 6 12.77 15.12 -9.41
C LYS A 6 12.28 13.93 -8.58
N LEU A 7 11.07 13.98 -8.04
CA LEU A 7 10.52 12.95 -7.15
C LEU A 7 9.59 11.94 -7.85
N ILE A 8 9.16 12.22 -9.07
CA ILE A 8 8.26 11.32 -9.80
C ILE A 8 9.09 10.26 -10.50
N SER A 9 8.75 8.98 -10.27
CA SER A 9 9.30 7.85 -11.02
C SER A 9 8.91 7.96 -12.50
N LYS A 10 9.69 7.33 -13.38
CA LYS A 10 9.41 7.31 -14.82
C LYS A 10 7.96 6.83 -15.02
N LYS A 11 7.15 7.61 -15.75
CA LYS A 11 5.76 7.28 -16.05
C LYS A 11 5.70 5.94 -16.79
N LYS A 12 5.04 4.97 -16.18
CA LYS A 12 4.76 3.65 -16.75
C LYS A 12 3.48 3.71 -17.61
N PRO A 13 3.37 2.98 -18.73
CA PRO A 13 2.10 2.78 -19.40
C PRO A 13 1.12 2.00 -18.52
N PHE A 14 -0.17 2.20 -18.73
CA PHE A 14 -1.22 1.39 -18.11
C PHE A 14 -1.40 0.09 -18.89
N PHE A 15 -1.60 -1.00 -18.17
CA PHE A 15 -1.91 -2.30 -18.73
C PHE A 15 -3.33 -2.69 -18.33
N ASN A 16 -4.16 -3.00 -19.33
CA ASN A 16 -5.52 -3.45 -19.08
C ASN A 16 -5.55 -4.85 -18.44
N ILE A 17 -6.61 -5.14 -17.70
CA ILE A 17 -6.89 -6.49 -17.21
C ILE A 17 -7.19 -7.38 -18.41
N SER A 18 -6.48 -8.51 -18.53
CA SER A 18 -6.79 -9.54 -19.53
C SER A 18 -7.93 -10.43 -19.04
N GLU A 19 -8.62 -11.09 -19.98
CA GLU A 19 -9.67 -12.05 -19.66
C GLU A 19 -9.20 -13.13 -18.66
N LYS A 20 -7.98 -13.66 -18.85
CA LYS A 20 -7.39 -14.64 -17.93
C LYS A 20 -7.20 -14.09 -16.51
N LEU A 21 -6.75 -12.84 -16.38
CA LEU A 21 -6.59 -12.21 -15.07
C LEU A 21 -7.95 -11.92 -14.44
N GLU A 22 -8.95 -11.53 -15.22
CA GLU A 22 -10.32 -11.33 -14.75
C GLU A 22 -10.91 -12.65 -14.23
N ASP A 23 -10.78 -13.74 -14.97
CA ASP A 23 -11.25 -15.07 -14.55
C ASP A 23 -10.55 -15.54 -13.26
N PHE A 24 -9.25 -15.31 -13.14
CA PHE A 24 -8.50 -15.54 -11.92
C PHE A 24 -9.05 -14.73 -10.74
N LEU A 25 -9.29 -13.44 -10.94
CA LEU A 25 -9.81 -12.55 -9.88
C LEU A 25 -11.23 -12.96 -9.46
N LYS A 26 -12.08 -13.37 -10.40
CA LYS A 26 -13.44 -13.91 -10.12
C LYS A 26 -13.36 -15.20 -9.30
N THR A 27 -12.47 -16.12 -9.68
CA THR A 27 -12.28 -17.40 -8.98
C THR A 27 -11.84 -17.22 -7.52
N HIS A 28 -11.18 -16.09 -7.22
CA HIS A 28 -10.63 -15.80 -5.89
C HIS A 28 -11.39 -14.71 -5.13
N ASP A 29 -12.63 -14.40 -5.52
CA ASP A 29 -13.47 -13.38 -4.87
C ASP A 29 -12.80 -11.99 -4.77
N ARG A 30 -12.04 -11.64 -5.82
CA ARG A 30 -11.36 -10.33 -5.94
C ARG A 30 -12.02 -9.41 -6.96
N TRP A 31 -12.91 -9.95 -7.78
CA TRP A 31 -13.63 -9.19 -8.78
C TRP A 31 -14.95 -8.67 -8.21
N ILE A 32 -15.25 -7.40 -8.48
CA ILE A 32 -16.52 -6.78 -8.12
C ILE A 32 -17.18 -6.21 -9.38
N ASP A 33 -18.49 -6.26 -9.43
CA ASP A 33 -19.27 -5.54 -10.42
C ASP A 33 -19.14 -4.02 -10.23
N ASP A 34 -19.53 -3.26 -11.23
CA ASP A 34 -19.39 -1.81 -11.24
C ASP A 34 -20.31 -1.13 -10.21
N VAL A 35 -19.87 -1.09 -8.96
CA VAL A 35 -20.55 -0.34 -7.88
C VAL A 35 -20.17 1.13 -7.94
N ILE A 36 -18.87 1.43 -8.11
CA ILE A 36 -18.34 2.79 -8.33
C ILE A 36 -17.02 2.68 -9.10
N SER A 37 -16.83 3.57 -10.05
CA SER A 37 -15.58 3.66 -10.78
C SER A 37 -14.66 4.74 -10.22
N TYR A 38 -13.34 4.61 -10.51
CA TYR A 38 -12.38 5.68 -10.22
C TYR A 38 -12.78 7.00 -10.88
N ASP A 39 -13.34 6.94 -12.10
CA ASP A 39 -13.75 8.13 -12.84
C ASP A 39 -15.02 8.78 -12.25
N ASP A 40 -15.89 8.03 -11.57
CA ASP A 40 -17.04 8.60 -10.83
C ASP A 40 -16.60 9.51 -9.69
N LEU A 41 -15.52 9.14 -8.99
CA LEU A 41 -14.95 9.96 -7.92
C LEU A 41 -14.26 11.24 -8.43
N LEU A 42 -13.99 11.36 -9.73
CA LEU A 42 -13.46 12.58 -10.34
C LEU A 42 -14.55 13.64 -10.63
N ARG A 43 -15.84 13.30 -10.46
CA ARG A 43 -16.97 14.22 -10.70
C ARG A 43 -17.26 15.18 -9.54
N PHE A 44 -16.26 15.46 -8.70
CA PHE A 44 -16.41 16.40 -7.59
C PHE A 44 -16.66 17.85 -8.11
N SER A 45 -17.45 18.62 -7.38
CA SER A 45 -17.80 20.01 -7.71
C SER A 45 -16.77 21.01 -7.20
N ASP A 46 -16.14 20.76 -6.06
CA ASP A 46 -15.15 21.64 -5.43
C ASP A 46 -14.16 20.84 -4.59
N SER A 47 -13.10 21.48 -4.09
CA SER A 47 -12.10 20.82 -3.26
C SER A 47 -11.40 21.78 -2.30
N ILE A 48 -10.88 21.24 -1.19
CA ILE A 48 -10.15 21.97 -0.16
C ILE A 48 -8.76 21.36 -0.02
N ASN A 49 -7.70 22.19 -0.10
CA ASN A 49 -6.32 21.74 0.13
C ASN A 49 -6.13 21.30 1.58
N LEU A 50 -5.43 20.20 1.77
CA LEU A 50 -5.10 19.67 3.10
C LEU A 50 -3.66 20.02 3.48
N TYR A 51 -3.50 20.61 4.65
CA TYR A 51 -2.20 20.97 5.21
C TYR A 51 -1.86 20.09 6.42
N ASP A 52 -0.59 19.82 6.62
CA ASP A 52 -0.11 19.11 7.81
C ASP A 52 -0.07 20.03 9.05
N LYS A 53 0.29 19.46 10.21
CA LYS A 53 0.39 20.20 11.48
C LYS A 53 1.43 21.35 11.45
N LYS A 54 2.32 21.34 10.49
CA LYS A 54 3.36 22.37 10.26
C LYS A 54 2.94 23.34 9.15
N ASN A 55 1.66 23.32 8.75
CA ASN A 55 1.09 24.14 7.67
C ASN A 55 1.78 23.94 6.31
N LYS A 56 2.32 22.74 6.07
CA LYS A 56 2.89 22.36 4.78
C LYS A 56 1.81 21.66 3.96
N ASP A 57 1.73 21.99 2.66
CA ASP A 57 0.83 21.32 1.71
C ASP A 57 1.14 19.82 1.67
N THR A 58 0.11 19.01 1.90
CA THR A 58 0.21 17.55 1.89
C THR A 58 0.09 16.94 0.49
N LEU A 59 -0.22 17.75 -0.53
CA LEU A 59 -0.56 17.35 -1.89
C LEU A 59 -1.85 16.49 -1.94
N TRP A 60 -2.65 16.52 -0.90
CA TRP A 60 -3.98 15.94 -0.83
C TRP A 60 -5.02 17.05 -0.81
N ILE A 61 -6.12 16.85 -1.53
CA ILE A 61 -7.28 17.72 -1.51
C ILE A 61 -8.49 16.93 -1.02
N ARG A 62 -9.32 17.53 -0.19
CA ARG A 62 -10.63 17.00 0.21
C ARG A 62 -11.67 17.36 -0.81
N LEU A 63 -12.40 16.37 -1.27
CA LEU A 63 -13.39 16.55 -2.32
C LEU A 63 -14.75 16.91 -1.74
N ILE A 64 -15.46 17.75 -2.49
CA ILE A 64 -16.85 18.15 -2.24
C ILE A 64 -17.66 17.73 -3.46
N PHE A 65 -18.67 16.90 -3.25
CA PHE A 65 -19.60 16.46 -4.30
C PHE A 65 -20.89 17.25 -4.20
N ASN A 66 -21.60 17.36 -5.31
CA ASN A 66 -22.95 17.91 -5.33
C ASN A 66 -23.87 17.06 -4.45
N GLU A 67 -24.84 17.68 -3.80
CA GLU A 67 -25.73 17.01 -2.85
C GLU A 67 -26.50 15.83 -3.49
N SER A 68 -26.90 15.97 -4.76
CA SER A 68 -27.56 14.91 -5.53
C SER A 68 -26.69 13.68 -5.81
N GLU A 69 -25.37 13.83 -5.90
CA GLU A 69 -24.44 12.73 -6.18
C GLU A 69 -23.85 12.15 -4.89
N ARG A 70 -23.79 12.96 -3.83
CA ARG A 70 -23.17 12.62 -2.57
C ARG A 70 -23.77 11.36 -1.92
N GLU A 71 -25.08 11.26 -1.89
CA GLU A 71 -25.79 10.11 -1.29
C GLU A 71 -25.47 8.81 -2.03
N GLU A 72 -25.49 8.85 -3.36
CA GLU A 72 -25.14 7.69 -4.19
C GLU A 72 -23.69 7.26 -3.99
N ILE A 73 -22.76 8.22 -4.05
CA ILE A 73 -21.33 7.96 -3.85
C ILE A 73 -21.07 7.37 -2.45
N ASP A 74 -21.65 7.96 -1.41
CA ASP A 74 -21.47 7.49 -0.03
C ASP A 74 -22.02 6.08 0.15
N ASN A 75 -23.17 5.75 -0.42
CA ASN A 75 -23.76 4.42 -0.36
C ASN A 75 -22.88 3.39 -1.09
N ASN A 76 -22.42 3.70 -2.29
CA ASN A 76 -21.54 2.83 -3.06
C ASN A 76 -20.21 2.58 -2.35
N LEU A 77 -19.61 3.61 -1.74
CA LEU A 77 -18.38 3.46 -0.94
C LEU A 77 -18.59 2.61 0.31
N LYS A 78 -19.76 2.68 0.97
CA LYS A 78 -20.09 1.79 2.09
C LYS A 78 -20.23 0.34 1.65
N ILE A 79 -20.87 0.08 0.49
CA ILE A 79 -20.99 -1.25 -0.09
C ILE A 79 -19.59 -1.83 -0.37
N ILE A 80 -18.72 -1.07 -1.05
CA ILE A 80 -17.33 -1.47 -1.31
C ILE A 80 -16.59 -1.81 -0.01
N TYR A 81 -16.76 -1.00 1.03
CA TYR A 81 -16.13 -1.26 2.32
C TYR A 81 -16.60 -2.59 2.93
N THR A 82 -17.89 -2.91 2.86
CA THR A 82 -18.41 -4.19 3.37
C THR A 82 -17.86 -5.39 2.58
N LEU A 83 -17.75 -5.27 1.26
CA LEU A 83 -17.12 -6.29 0.41
C LEU A 83 -15.64 -6.48 0.75
N LEU A 84 -14.93 -5.40 1.07
CA LEU A 84 -13.51 -5.45 1.41
C LEU A 84 -13.22 -6.06 2.78
N HIS A 85 -14.13 -5.91 3.77
CA HIS A 85 -13.87 -6.22 5.18
C HIS A 85 -14.85 -7.17 5.86
N SER A 86 -16.04 -7.40 5.28
CA SER A 86 -17.14 -8.11 5.96
C SER A 86 -17.86 -9.11 5.05
N ASP A 87 -17.18 -9.64 4.04
CA ASP A 87 -17.74 -10.57 3.04
C ASP A 87 -19.05 -10.05 2.42
N GLY A 88 -19.16 -8.71 2.29
CA GLY A 88 -20.31 -8.05 1.69
C GLY A 88 -21.57 -8.05 2.56
N ASN A 89 -21.48 -8.28 3.87
CA ASN A 89 -22.65 -8.29 4.74
C ASN A 89 -23.32 -6.90 4.81
N PRO A 90 -24.51 -6.72 4.21
CA PRO A 90 -25.16 -5.42 4.13
C PRO A 90 -25.70 -4.91 5.47
N SER A 91 -25.79 -5.76 6.50
CA SER A 91 -26.31 -5.37 7.81
C SER A 91 -25.46 -4.33 8.52
N SER A 92 -24.19 -4.17 8.12
CA SER A 92 -23.28 -3.18 8.67
C SER A 92 -23.43 -1.79 8.03
N ILE A 93 -24.01 -1.68 6.83
CA ILE A 93 -24.11 -0.43 6.06
C ILE A 93 -24.78 0.71 6.84
N PRO A 94 -25.90 0.49 7.56
CA PRO A 94 -26.55 1.54 8.34
C PRO A 94 -25.67 2.15 9.44
N TYR A 95 -24.64 1.42 9.88
CA TYR A 95 -23.72 1.86 10.93
C TYR A 95 -22.44 2.49 10.39
N LEU A 96 -22.34 2.69 9.09
CA LEU A 96 -21.19 3.28 8.43
C LEU A 96 -21.49 4.71 7.96
N SER A 97 -20.49 5.57 8.10
CA SER A 97 -20.51 6.96 7.59
C SER A 97 -19.22 7.24 6.82
N ILE A 98 -19.35 7.85 5.66
CA ILE A 98 -18.19 8.38 4.92
C ILE A 98 -17.86 9.76 5.46
N ASP A 99 -16.76 9.88 6.19
CA ASP A 99 -16.32 11.15 6.78
C ASP A 99 -15.65 12.05 5.74
N SER A 100 -14.86 11.48 4.83
CA SER A 100 -14.22 12.23 3.75
C SER A 100 -13.78 11.36 2.60
N VAL A 101 -13.71 11.98 1.43
CA VAL A 101 -13.02 11.48 0.23
C VAL A 101 -11.91 12.48 -0.08
N ASP A 102 -10.67 12.05 0.01
CA ASP A 102 -9.50 12.88 -0.27
C ASP A 102 -8.80 12.36 -1.53
N TYR A 103 -8.32 13.26 -2.39
CA TYR A 103 -7.64 12.92 -3.64
C TYR A 103 -6.18 13.36 -3.59
N CYS A 104 -5.27 12.47 -3.98
CA CYS A 104 -3.85 12.80 -4.10
C CYS A 104 -3.56 13.44 -5.46
N THR A 105 -3.12 14.69 -5.46
CA THR A 105 -2.78 15.42 -6.70
C THR A 105 -1.41 15.06 -7.24
N PHE A 106 -0.62 14.30 -6.46
CA PHE A 106 0.76 13.96 -6.77
C PHE A 106 0.93 12.47 -7.10
N GLY A 107 1.97 12.16 -7.88
CA GLY A 107 2.33 10.79 -8.25
C GLY A 107 1.59 10.26 -9.48
N ASN A 108 1.89 9.01 -9.84
CA ASN A 108 1.34 8.36 -11.03
C ASN A 108 -0.05 7.77 -10.78
N SER A 109 -0.27 7.21 -9.60
CA SER A 109 -1.51 6.49 -9.26
C SER A 109 -2.65 7.42 -8.84
N LYS A 110 -2.33 8.63 -8.35
CA LYS A 110 -3.32 9.63 -7.90
C LYS A 110 -4.50 9.01 -7.16
N PRO A 111 -4.27 8.31 -6.03
CA PRO A 111 -5.30 7.58 -5.34
C PRO A 111 -6.35 8.50 -4.71
N PHE A 112 -7.57 8.01 -4.61
CA PHE A 112 -8.53 8.50 -3.62
C PHE A 112 -8.29 7.76 -2.30
N ARG A 113 -8.36 8.49 -1.19
CA ARG A 113 -8.36 7.97 0.16
C ARG A 113 -9.73 8.24 0.79
N ILE A 114 -10.41 7.19 1.12
CA ILE A 114 -11.75 7.25 1.71
C ILE A 114 -11.63 7.03 3.21
N LYS A 115 -12.11 7.97 4.02
CA LYS A 115 -12.24 7.82 5.46
C LYS A 115 -13.65 7.35 5.78
N ILE A 116 -13.77 6.17 6.35
CA ILE A 116 -15.02 5.58 6.77
C ILE A 116 -15.03 5.36 8.28
N ARG A 117 -16.14 5.66 8.92
CA ARG A 117 -16.33 5.57 10.36
C ARG A 117 -17.52 4.67 10.70
N ASN A 118 -17.37 3.86 11.71
CA ASN A 118 -18.46 3.16 12.34
C ASN A 118 -19.09 4.07 13.40
N ILE A 119 -20.35 4.45 13.20
CA ILE A 119 -21.06 5.42 14.06
C ILE A 119 -21.43 4.85 15.44
N VAL A 120 -21.36 3.53 15.63
CA VAL A 120 -21.69 2.89 16.91
C VAL A 120 -20.54 3.02 17.93
N ASN A 121 -19.30 2.85 17.48
CA ASN A 121 -18.11 2.84 18.32
C ASN A 121 -17.11 3.95 18.01
N ASP A 122 -17.45 4.82 17.05
CA ASP A 122 -16.66 5.97 16.60
C ASP A 122 -15.27 5.61 16.01
N ASN A 123 -15.02 4.32 15.76
CA ASN A 123 -13.80 3.87 15.12
C ASN A 123 -13.83 4.19 13.63
N PHE A 124 -12.70 4.65 13.10
CA PHE A 124 -12.56 4.91 11.70
C PHE A 124 -11.39 4.15 11.09
N THR A 125 -11.49 3.92 9.80
CA THR A 125 -10.40 3.37 8.98
C THR A 125 -10.35 4.06 7.64
N TYR A 126 -9.38 3.68 6.83
CA TYR A 126 -9.22 4.16 5.47
C TYR A 126 -9.22 2.99 4.49
N PHE A 127 -9.60 3.26 3.26
CA PHE A 127 -9.30 2.44 2.10
C PHE A 127 -8.98 3.35 0.91
N TYR A 128 -8.39 2.79 -0.12
CA TYR A 128 -7.95 3.55 -1.27
C TYR A 128 -8.62 3.07 -2.54
N VAL A 129 -8.98 3.99 -3.43
CA VAL A 129 -9.45 3.69 -4.79
C VAL A 129 -8.44 4.26 -5.76
N LYS A 130 -7.93 3.40 -6.64
CA LYS A 130 -6.96 3.73 -7.69
C LYS A 130 -7.51 3.32 -9.04
N LYS A 131 -6.99 3.91 -10.11
CA LYS A 131 -7.28 3.41 -11.45
C LYS A 131 -6.66 2.03 -11.63
N THR A 132 -7.43 1.08 -12.18
CA THR A 132 -6.97 -0.28 -12.42
C THR A 132 -5.80 -0.31 -13.40
N ASP A 133 -4.80 -1.12 -13.06
CA ASP A 133 -3.62 -1.42 -13.88
C ASP A 133 -3.18 -2.85 -13.55
N ALA A 134 -3.07 -3.72 -14.57
CA ALA A 134 -2.76 -5.14 -14.37
C ALA A 134 -1.44 -5.36 -13.60
N SER A 135 -0.41 -4.55 -13.85
CA SER A 135 0.87 -4.63 -13.12
C SER A 135 0.66 -4.39 -11.61
N ARG A 136 -0.17 -3.41 -11.25
CA ARG A 136 -0.51 -3.11 -9.86
C ARG A 136 -1.31 -4.24 -9.21
N VAL A 137 -2.26 -4.80 -9.97
CA VAL A 137 -3.07 -5.95 -9.49
C VAL A 137 -2.18 -7.16 -9.23
N TYR A 138 -1.24 -7.49 -10.13
CA TYR A 138 -0.24 -8.54 -9.86
C TYR A 138 0.61 -8.22 -8.61
N GLY A 139 1.02 -6.97 -8.44
CA GLY A 139 1.84 -6.58 -7.29
C GLY A 139 1.15 -6.77 -5.96
N ILE A 140 -0.13 -6.36 -5.86
CA ILE A 140 -0.92 -6.51 -4.64
C ILE A 140 -1.31 -7.98 -4.39
N GLU A 141 -1.58 -8.75 -5.45
CA GLU A 141 -1.83 -10.18 -5.35
C GLU A 141 -0.60 -10.94 -4.82
N PHE A 142 0.60 -10.62 -5.30
CA PHE A 142 1.82 -11.17 -4.74
C PHE A 142 2.07 -10.74 -3.28
N GLU A 143 1.70 -9.51 -2.91
CA GLU A 143 1.73 -9.11 -1.51
C GLU A 143 0.79 -9.95 -0.67
N HIS A 144 -0.45 -10.18 -1.13
CA HIS A 144 -1.44 -11.00 -0.46
C HIS A 144 -0.95 -12.44 -0.24
N MET A 145 -0.38 -13.07 -1.28
CA MET A 145 0.06 -14.46 -1.22
C MET A 145 1.37 -14.65 -0.44
N LEU A 146 2.35 -13.79 -0.65
CA LEU A 146 3.73 -14.05 -0.23
C LEU A 146 4.14 -13.31 1.05
N SER A 147 3.40 -12.28 1.44
CA SER A 147 3.65 -11.55 2.68
C SER A 147 3.08 -12.28 3.90
N PRO A 148 3.69 -12.16 5.09
CA PRO A 148 3.17 -12.75 6.32
C PRO A 148 1.77 -12.26 6.75
N ARG A 149 1.32 -11.16 6.20
CA ARG A 149 0.01 -10.58 6.46
C ARG A 149 -0.72 -10.41 5.14
N ASN A 150 -1.88 -11.00 5.05
CA ASN A 150 -2.75 -10.85 3.90
C ASN A 150 -3.14 -9.38 3.72
N LEU A 151 -3.45 -9.00 2.51
CA LEU A 151 -3.94 -7.68 2.14
C LEU A 151 -5.23 -7.87 1.35
N ASN A 152 -6.31 -7.22 1.78
CA ASN A 152 -7.57 -7.28 1.07
C ASN A 152 -7.59 -6.22 -0.02
N PHE A 153 -8.11 -6.61 -1.17
CA PHE A 153 -8.31 -5.73 -2.30
C PHE A 153 -9.44 -6.26 -3.19
N LEU A 154 -10.03 -5.37 -3.97
CA LEU A 154 -11.08 -5.67 -4.94
C LEU A 154 -10.76 -4.95 -6.24
N VAL A 155 -11.16 -5.56 -7.36
CA VAL A 155 -10.83 -5.06 -8.70
C VAL A 155 -12.05 -5.09 -9.59
N ASN A 156 -12.19 -4.08 -10.45
CA ASN A 156 -12.99 -4.13 -11.66
C ASN A 156 -12.20 -3.53 -12.83
N HIS A 157 -12.81 -3.38 -14.00
CA HIS A 157 -12.12 -2.82 -15.17
C HIS A 157 -11.60 -1.40 -14.96
N ALA A 158 -12.29 -0.60 -14.15
CA ALA A 158 -11.98 0.82 -13.94
C ALA A 158 -11.19 1.07 -12.65
N SER A 159 -11.41 0.26 -11.61
CA SER A 159 -10.98 0.56 -10.25
C SER A 159 -10.28 -0.60 -9.56
N LEU A 160 -9.25 -0.27 -8.81
CA LEU A 160 -8.62 -1.12 -7.81
C LEU A 160 -8.88 -0.49 -6.44
N VAL A 161 -9.53 -1.24 -5.56
CA VAL A 161 -9.78 -0.86 -4.17
C VAL A 161 -8.80 -1.62 -3.28
N GLU A 162 -8.10 -0.91 -2.42
CA GLU A 162 -7.08 -1.48 -1.52
C GLU A 162 -7.39 -1.12 -0.07
N GLU A 163 -7.25 -2.07 0.84
CA GLU A 163 -7.32 -1.77 2.27
C GLU A 163 -6.13 -0.89 2.71
N HIS A 164 -6.32 -0.15 3.78
CA HIS A 164 -5.28 0.66 4.38
C HIS A 164 -4.29 -0.19 5.19
N ILE A 165 -3.02 -0.09 4.85
CA ILE A 165 -1.93 -0.66 5.64
C ILE A 165 -1.51 0.36 6.69
N ALA A 166 -1.98 0.20 7.92
CA ALA A 166 -1.64 1.10 9.01
C ALA A 166 -0.14 1.00 9.35
N GLY A 167 0.53 2.15 9.41
CA GLY A 167 1.96 2.24 9.71
C GLY A 167 2.48 3.67 9.59
N ILE A 168 3.72 3.86 9.96
CA ILE A 168 4.42 5.15 9.82
C ILE A 168 5.07 5.17 8.43
N PRO A 169 4.76 6.15 7.55
CA PRO A 169 5.46 6.29 6.27
C PRO A 169 6.97 6.26 6.45
N GLY A 170 7.69 5.54 5.59
CA GLY A 170 9.12 5.29 5.79
C GLY A 170 9.99 6.54 5.78
N ASP A 171 9.62 7.57 5.03
CA ASP A 171 10.29 8.87 5.03
C ASP A 171 10.12 9.59 6.39
N ILE A 172 8.90 9.61 6.93
CA ILE A 172 8.60 10.16 8.27
C ILE A 172 9.32 9.32 9.34
N PHE A 173 9.31 7.99 9.19
CA PHE A 173 9.99 7.11 10.13
C PHE A 173 11.50 7.39 10.17
N ILE A 174 12.13 7.50 9.03
CA ILE A 174 13.56 7.80 8.90
C ILE A 174 13.89 9.16 9.52
N GLN A 175 13.06 10.16 9.30
CA GLN A 175 13.30 11.52 9.77
C GLN A 175 13.03 11.70 11.27
N ASP A 176 11.89 11.21 11.78
CA ASP A 176 11.38 11.62 13.09
C ASP A 176 11.49 10.51 14.16
N TYR A 177 11.55 9.23 13.76
CA TYR A 177 11.52 8.08 14.66
C TYR A 177 12.86 7.35 14.75
N LEU A 178 13.50 7.06 13.62
CA LEU A 178 14.75 6.31 13.57
C LEU A 178 15.87 6.92 14.44
N PRO A 179 16.06 8.24 14.52
CA PRO A 179 17.06 8.85 15.39
C PRO A 179 16.82 8.58 16.87
N LYS A 180 15.57 8.41 17.28
CA LYS A 180 15.15 8.17 18.67
C LYS A 180 15.17 6.69 19.07
N CYS A 181 15.35 5.77 18.13
CA CYS A 181 15.40 4.34 18.40
C CYS A 181 16.66 3.97 19.20
N SER A 182 16.48 3.05 20.15
CA SER A 182 17.61 2.44 20.86
C SER A 182 18.48 1.62 19.92
N GLU A 183 19.70 1.24 20.38
CA GLU A 183 20.62 0.45 19.59
C GLU A 183 20.07 -0.95 19.28
N VAL A 184 19.29 -1.52 20.19
CA VAL A 184 18.57 -2.81 19.97
C VAL A 184 17.50 -2.66 18.91
N GLN A 185 16.69 -1.60 18.99
CA GLN A 185 15.67 -1.31 17.99
C GLN A 185 16.28 -1.06 16.61
N LYS A 186 17.38 -0.32 16.51
CA LYS A 186 18.11 -0.11 15.26
C LYS A 186 18.60 -1.43 14.65
N ALA A 187 19.07 -2.35 15.47
CA ALA A 187 19.49 -3.68 15.00
C ALA A 187 18.29 -4.49 14.46
N GLN A 188 17.14 -4.44 15.12
CA GLN A 188 15.92 -5.09 14.66
C GLN A 188 15.40 -4.46 13.33
N ILE A 189 15.41 -3.13 13.24
CA ILE A 189 15.03 -2.42 12.03
C ILE A 189 15.99 -2.79 10.87
N ALA A 190 17.30 -2.84 11.13
CA ALA A 190 18.28 -3.25 10.15
C ALA A 190 18.05 -4.68 9.62
N LYS A 191 17.75 -5.63 10.52
CA LYS A 191 17.35 -7.00 10.16
C LYS A 191 16.10 -7.00 9.26
N GLU A 192 15.05 -6.30 9.67
CA GLU A 192 13.81 -6.23 8.90
C GLU A 192 13.99 -5.54 7.55
N TYR A 193 14.85 -4.50 7.48
CA TYR A 193 15.15 -3.84 6.22
C TYR A 193 15.90 -4.75 5.24
N VAL A 194 16.80 -5.60 5.71
CA VAL A 194 17.45 -6.63 4.88
C VAL A 194 16.40 -7.60 4.33
N LYS A 195 15.47 -8.07 5.16
CA LYS A 195 14.37 -8.95 4.75
C LYS A 195 13.44 -8.28 3.75
N PHE A 196 13.11 -7.01 3.98
CA PHE A 196 12.29 -6.21 3.05
C PHE A 196 12.96 -6.07 1.67
N ASN A 197 14.26 -5.77 1.61
CA ASN A 197 15.00 -5.74 0.35
C ASN A 197 14.94 -7.08 -0.40
N GLU A 198 15.07 -8.19 0.32
CA GLU A 198 15.01 -9.51 -0.28
C GLU A 198 13.61 -9.84 -0.81
N ARG A 199 12.53 -9.49 -0.06
CA ARG A 199 11.13 -9.61 -0.53
C ARG A 199 10.90 -8.83 -1.83
N CYS A 200 11.31 -7.57 -1.88
CA CYS A 200 11.15 -6.74 -3.08
C CYS A 200 11.88 -7.33 -4.27
N MET A 201 13.11 -7.83 -4.07
CA MET A 201 13.90 -8.41 -5.14
C MET A 201 13.31 -9.71 -5.68
N ILE A 202 12.84 -10.62 -4.81
CA ILE A 202 12.26 -11.90 -5.23
C ILE A 202 10.95 -11.69 -5.99
N ARG A 203 10.13 -10.76 -5.50
CA ARG A 203 8.82 -10.46 -6.12
C ARG A 203 8.92 -9.52 -7.32
N LEU A 204 10.09 -8.98 -7.61
CA LEU A 204 10.29 -7.95 -8.62
C LEU A 204 9.39 -6.72 -8.39
N LEU A 205 9.24 -6.31 -7.12
CA LEU A 205 8.51 -5.09 -6.75
C LEU A 205 9.49 -3.92 -6.71
N GLY A 206 9.33 -3.01 -7.68
CA GLY A 206 10.24 -1.88 -7.89
C GLY A 206 9.83 -0.60 -7.16
N ASP A 207 10.71 0.39 -7.26
CA ASP A 207 10.54 1.78 -6.78
C ASP A 207 10.22 1.91 -5.28
N MET A 208 10.72 1.00 -4.43
CA MET A 208 10.51 1.03 -2.99
C MET A 208 11.36 2.12 -2.33
N ARG A 209 11.05 3.39 -2.65
CA ARG A 209 11.55 4.58 -1.97
C ARG A 209 10.92 4.70 -0.59
N SER A 210 11.47 5.53 0.26
CA SER A 210 11.00 5.64 1.65
C SER A 210 9.53 6.01 1.82
N TYR A 211 8.92 6.67 0.87
CA TYR A 211 7.48 7.01 0.90
C TYR A 211 6.56 5.93 0.27
N ASN A 212 7.11 4.88 -0.33
CA ASN A 212 6.38 3.76 -0.93
C ASN A 212 6.27 2.53 -0.02
N TYR A 213 6.70 2.67 1.23
CA TYR A 213 6.50 1.65 2.27
C TYR A 213 6.17 2.29 3.61
N VAL A 214 5.62 1.49 4.51
CA VAL A 214 5.37 1.88 5.91
C VAL A 214 6.18 1.02 6.86
N VAL A 215 6.54 1.62 8.01
CA VAL A 215 7.15 0.93 9.15
C VAL A 215 6.08 0.77 10.22
N ILE A 216 5.81 -0.48 10.61
CA ILE A 216 4.76 -0.84 11.55
C ILE A 216 5.42 -1.22 12.88
N PRO A 217 5.28 -0.42 13.94
CA PRO A 217 5.69 -0.83 15.27
C PRO A 217 4.69 -1.84 15.83
N ILE A 218 5.19 -2.95 16.34
CA ILE A 218 4.42 -3.99 17.01
C ILE A 218 4.91 -4.05 18.45
N HIS A 219 4.02 -3.75 19.37
CA HIS A 219 4.30 -3.84 20.79
C HIS A 219 4.18 -5.32 21.24
N ASP A 220 5.26 -5.89 21.72
CA ASP A 220 5.36 -7.25 22.22
C ASP A 220 5.95 -7.20 23.63
N PHE A 221 5.08 -7.28 24.65
CA PHE A 221 5.44 -7.14 26.07
C PHE A 221 6.42 -5.97 26.31
N ASP A 222 7.68 -6.24 26.55
CA ASP A 222 8.69 -5.25 26.94
C ASP A 222 9.47 -4.67 25.76
N GLN A 223 9.14 -5.05 24.52
CA GLN A 223 9.87 -4.60 23.34
C GLN A 223 8.97 -4.17 22.19
N VAL A 224 9.51 -3.30 21.36
CA VAL A 224 8.86 -2.89 20.11
C VAL A 224 9.59 -3.55 18.94
N ILE A 225 8.87 -4.37 18.19
CA ILE A 225 9.35 -4.99 16.96
C ILE A 225 8.85 -4.18 15.77
N TYR A 226 9.70 -3.96 14.78
CA TYR A 226 9.34 -3.20 13.58
C TYR A 226 9.19 -4.12 12.38
N LYS A 227 8.12 -3.91 11.59
CA LYS A 227 7.88 -4.56 10.31
C LYS A 227 7.81 -3.52 9.21
N ILE A 228 8.29 -3.88 8.03
CA ILE A 228 8.25 -3.00 6.85
C ILE A 228 7.33 -3.64 5.81
N ARG A 229 6.36 -2.85 5.30
CA ARG A 229 5.43 -3.29 4.25
C ARG A 229 5.38 -2.26 3.11
N ALA A 230 5.36 -2.76 1.88
CA ALA A 230 5.09 -1.94 0.71
C ALA A 230 3.63 -1.45 0.74
N ILE A 231 3.40 -0.24 0.21
CA ILE A 231 2.08 0.38 0.03
C ILE A 231 1.84 0.87 -1.39
N ASP A 232 2.86 0.76 -2.24
CA ASP A 232 2.76 1.09 -3.66
C ASP A 232 3.20 -0.13 -4.50
N PHE A 233 2.33 -0.55 -5.40
CA PHE A 233 2.52 -1.74 -6.23
C PHE A 233 2.63 -1.39 -7.72
N ASP A 234 2.79 -0.12 -8.08
CA ASP A 234 2.80 0.36 -9.46
C ASP A 234 3.93 -0.23 -10.30
N GLN A 235 5.08 -0.49 -9.70
CA GLN A 235 6.29 -0.93 -10.39
C GLN A 235 6.54 -2.45 -10.25
N GLN A 236 5.47 -3.24 -10.30
CA GLN A 236 5.57 -4.69 -10.28
C GLN A 236 6.07 -5.22 -11.63
N SER A 237 7.24 -5.89 -11.63
CA SER A 237 7.82 -6.62 -12.79
C SER A 237 7.95 -5.79 -14.07
N TYR A 238 8.01 -4.47 -13.96
CA TYR A 238 7.93 -3.56 -15.10
C TYR A 238 9.27 -3.32 -15.78
N GLU A 239 10.35 -3.21 -15.01
CA GLU A 239 11.67 -2.84 -15.54
C GLU A 239 12.60 -4.06 -15.63
N GLY A 240 13.38 -4.16 -16.70
CA GLY A 240 14.43 -5.18 -16.82
C GLY A 240 15.66 -4.93 -15.95
N LYS A 241 15.79 -3.74 -15.35
CA LYS A 241 16.94 -3.36 -14.53
C LYS A 241 16.77 -3.77 -13.08
N PHE A 242 17.48 -4.78 -12.62
CA PHE A 242 17.36 -5.33 -11.25
C PHE A 242 17.59 -4.33 -10.11
N SER A 243 18.33 -3.25 -10.33
CA SER A 243 18.54 -2.24 -9.26
C SER A 243 17.26 -1.55 -8.81
N VAL A 244 16.23 -1.50 -9.65
CA VAL A 244 14.91 -0.91 -9.33
C VAL A 244 14.18 -1.68 -8.25
N TYR A 245 14.43 -3.01 -8.17
CA TYR A 245 13.82 -3.93 -7.21
C TYR A 245 14.58 -4.04 -5.89
N ARG A 246 15.57 -3.18 -5.70
CA ARG A 246 16.41 -3.17 -4.49
C ARG A 246 16.27 -1.83 -3.76
N PRO A 247 15.43 -1.74 -2.73
CA PRO A 247 15.21 -0.53 -1.94
C PRO A 247 16.51 0.14 -1.47
N GLN A 248 17.55 -0.64 -1.22
CA GLN A 248 18.88 -0.17 -0.80
C GLN A 248 19.58 0.79 -1.76
N PHE A 249 19.18 0.85 -3.02
CA PHE A 249 19.81 1.72 -4.02
C PHE A 249 19.13 3.09 -4.17
N PHE A 250 17.99 3.28 -3.53
CA PHE A 250 17.37 4.60 -3.50
C PHE A 250 18.00 5.47 -2.41
N LYS A 251 18.38 6.69 -2.78
CA LYS A 251 19.07 7.63 -1.87
C LYS A 251 18.25 8.00 -0.64
N GLU A 252 16.93 7.97 -0.75
CA GLU A 252 15.97 8.23 0.32
C GLU A 252 16.10 7.19 1.45
N ASN A 253 16.59 6.00 1.13
CA ASN A 253 16.79 4.89 2.07
C ASN A 253 18.21 4.85 2.66
N LYS A 254 19.04 5.86 2.42
CA LYS A 254 20.43 5.87 2.89
C LYS A 254 20.55 5.60 4.38
N ALA A 255 19.74 6.26 5.21
CA ALA A 255 19.79 6.08 6.67
C ALA A 255 19.47 4.63 7.09
N MET A 256 18.57 3.96 6.40
CA MET A 256 18.29 2.53 6.62
C MET A 256 19.51 1.68 6.27
N MET A 257 20.22 1.97 5.20
CA MET A 257 21.44 1.26 4.83
C MET A 257 22.58 1.54 5.81
N ASP A 258 22.67 2.75 6.34
CA ASP A 258 23.71 3.13 7.31
C ASP A 258 23.55 2.30 8.61
N ILE A 259 22.32 2.11 9.10
CA ILE A 259 22.09 1.21 10.26
C ILE A 259 22.38 -0.27 9.94
N VAL A 260 22.07 -0.74 8.71
CA VAL A 260 22.44 -2.09 8.29
C VAL A 260 23.95 -2.30 8.37
N ARG A 261 24.74 -1.38 7.83
CA ARG A 261 26.22 -1.41 7.87
C ARG A 261 26.78 -1.31 9.28
N ALA A 262 26.16 -0.50 10.14
CA ALA A 262 26.62 -0.29 11.51
C ALA A 262 26.26 -1.46 12.45
N LYS A 263 25.13 -2.16 12.20
CA LYS A 263 24.57 -3.13 13.15
C LYS A 263 24.72 -4.57 12.75
N LEU A 264 24.93 -4.88 11.48
CA LEU A 264 24.91 -6.26 10.98
C LEU A 264 26.25 -6.66 10.36
N LYS A 265 26.68 -7.89 10.65
CA LYS A 265 27.80 -8.56 9.98
C LYS A 265 27.31 -9.19 8.67
N THR A 266 28.22 -9.41 7.74
CA THR A 266 27.94 -10.02 6.42
C THR A 266 27.23 -11.35 6.54
N ASP A 267 27.67 -12.21 7.46
CA ASP A 267 27.06 -13.54 7.68
C ASP A 267 25.62 -13.42 8.18
N SER A 268 25.35 -12.47 9.08
CA SER A 268 23.99 -12.18 9.55
C SER A 268 23.09 -11.70 8.43
N ILE A 269 23.60 -10.81 7.55
CA ILE A 269 22.85 -10.35 6.38
C ILE A 269 22.49 -11.50 5.46
N THR A 270 23.44 -12.39 5.19
CA THR A 270 23.23 -13.59 4.38
C THR A 270 22.20 -14.52 5.01
N GLN A 271 22.29 -14.75 6.31
CA GLN A 271 21.31 -15.54 7.04
C GLN A 271 19.89 -14.95 6.95
N TYR A 272 19.72 -13.65 7.16
CA TYR A 272 18.38 -13.01 7.08
C TYR A 272 17.78 -13.09 5.68
N LYS A 273 18.59 -13.02 4.65
CA LYS A 273 18.14 -13.27 3.27
C LYS A 273 17.66 -14.69 3.08
N ILE A 274 18.40 -15.70 3.57
CA ILE A 274 18.02 -17.11 3.50
C ILE A 274 16.72 -17.36 4.27
N GLU A 275 16.57 -16.79 5.47
CA GLU A 275 15.33 -16.89 6.27
C GLU A 275 14.13 -16.35 5.48
N GLU A 276 14.30 -15.19 4.84
CA GLU A 276 13.21 -14.58 4.07
C GLU A 276 12.86 -15.40 2.83
N ARG A 277 13.86 -15.90 2.08
CA ARG A 277 13.64 -16.80 0.95
C ARG A 277 12.90 -18.07 1.37
N SER A 278 13.29 -18.67 2.49
CA SER A 278 12.61 -19.85 3.03
C SER A 278 11.16 -19.56 3.40
N THR A 279 10.87 -18.38 3.93
CA THR A 279 9.51 -17.96 4.27
C THR A 279 8.68 -17.81 3.00
N ILE A 280 9.19 -17.15 1.97
CA ILE A 280 8.53 -16.98 0.68
C ILE A 280 8.32 -18.33 0.00
N SER A 281 9.34 -19.21 -0.03
CA SER A 281 9.23 -20.56 -0.59
C SER A 281 8.09 -21.37 0.01
N ARG A 282 7.96 -21.37 1.36
CA ARG A 282 6.85 -22.08 2.02
C ARG A 282 5.49 -21.53 1.60
N ARG A 283 5.37 -20.20 1.44
CA ARG A 283 4.14 -19.57 1.01
C ARG A 283 3.81 -19.88 -0.45
N LEU A 284 4.81 -19.91 -1.32
CA LEU A 284 4.65 -20.34 -2.71
C LEU A 284 4.11 -21.78 -2.78
N ILE A 285 4.63 -22.68 -1.96
CA ILE A 285 4.16 -24.08 -1.89
C ILE A 285 2.70 -24.15 -1.43
N ILE A 286 2.33 -23.36 -0.42
CA ILE A 286 0.94 -23.31 0.09
C ILE A 286 -0.02 -22.73 -0.97
N SER A 287 0.46 -21.77 -1.76
CA SER A 287 -0.32 -21.10 -2.80
C SER A 287 -0.15 -21.71 -4.20
N ASP A 288 0.36 -22.94 -4.31
CA ASP A 288 0.76 -23.56 -5.59
C ASP A 288 -0.41 -23.62 -6.60
N GLU A 289 -1.61 -24.00 -6.16
CA GLU A 289 -2.78 -24.01 -7.03
C GLU A 289 -3.16 -22.64 -7.56
N ARG A 290 -3.11 -21.62 -6.69
CA ARG A 290 -3.39 -20.22 -7.05
C ARG A 290 -2.33 -19.61 -7.99
N LEU A 291 -1.10 -20.10 -7.94
CA LEU A 291 0.00 -19.65 -8.80
C LEU A 291 -0.01 -20.28 -10.20
N LYS A 292 -0.73 -21.39 -10.39
CA LYS A 292 -0.83 -22.10 -11.68
C LYS A 292 -1.92 -21.54 -12.59
N LEU A 293 -2.86 -20.80 -12.05
CA LEU A 293 -3.93 -20.10 -12.77
C LEU A 293 -3.43 -18.79 -13.37
#